data_2a3f35edd6b93c037c4531542affd8cf
#
_entry.id   2a3f35edd6b93c037c4531542affd8cf
#
_cell.length_a   1.000
_cell.length_b   1.000
_cell.length_c   1.000
_cell.angle_alpha   90.00
_cell.angle_beta   90.00
_cell.angle_gamma   90.00
#
_symmetry.space_group_name_H-M   'P 1'
#
loop_
_entity.id
_entity.type
_entity.pdbx_description
1 polymer ?
#
loop_
_entity_poly.entity_id
_entity_poly.type
_entity_poly.pdbx_seq_one_letter_code
_entity_poly.pdbx_strand_id
1 'polypeptide(L)'
;MNNDKAGKNLTKEAPRSPKTRVGNYVVLGRTYDKCRALLWGDIGEYHFDCPLDNMLFGFKGVKGDDFKAEVEKGASDTEMAQWLDTHGEKKTPEEVKAWSDEMMAANPYENPEKRDWFVEQVSVYNLDPKTTTLFDWLDVDDKESCAMASA
;
A
#
# COMPACT_ATOMS: atom_id res chain seq x y z
N MET A 1 -18.33 11.59 10.71
CA MET A 1 -17.10 10.80 10.96
C MET A 1 -17.46 9.33 11.12
N ASN A 2 -16.80 8.48 10.37
CA ASN A 2 -17.03 7.05 10.46
C ASN A 2 -16.09 6.45 11.52
N ASN A 3 -16.66 6.06 12.66
CA ASN A 3 -15.91 5.43 13.76
C ASN A 3 -16.02 3.91 13.72
N ASP A 4 -16.40 3.37 12.58
CA ASP A 4 -16.53 1.93 12.42
C ASP A 4 -15.16 1.24 12.52
N LYS A 5 -15.00 0.44 13.57
CA LYS A 5 -13.77 -0.30 13.83
C LYS A 5 -13.90 -1.71 13.27
N ALA A 6 -13.86 -1.80 11.95
CA ALA A 6 -13.96 -3.05 11.24
C ALA A 6 -12.78 -3.20 10.28
N GLY A 7 -12.43 -4.44 9.97
CA GLY A 7 -11.36 -4.75 9.02
C GLY A 7 -11.81 -5.81 8.03
N LYS A 8 -11.23 -5.77 6.86
CA LYS A 8 -11.49 -6.77 5.81
C LYS A 8 -10.91 -8.13 6.21
N ASN A 9 -11.48 -9.18 5.63
CA ASN A 9 -10.86 -10.50 5.66
C ASN A 9 -9.97 -10.65 4.43
N LEU A 10 -8.68 -10.40 4.61
CA LEU A 10 -7.71 -10.45 3.52
C LEU A 10 -7.30 -11.86 3.12
N THR A 11 -7.93 -12.89 3.70
CA THR A 11 -7.86 -14.26 3.19
C THR A 11 -8.84 -14.48 2.04
N LYS A 12 -9.81 -13.57 1.87
CA LYS A 12 -10.88 -13.69 0.87
C LYS A 12 -10.92 -12.55 -0.14
N GLU A 13 -10.42 -11.39 0.22
CA GLU A 13 -10.37 -10.23 -0.66
C GLU A 13 -9.05 -9.49 -0.48
N ALA A 14 -8.64 -8.73 -1.48
CA ALA A 14 -7.41 -7.96 -1.41
C ALA A 14 -7.62 -6.63 -0.71
N PRO A 15 -6.56 -6.06 -0.11
CA PRO A 15 -6.59 -4.64 0.25
C PRO A 15 -6.67 -3.82 -1.03
N ARG A 16 -6.99 -2.54 -0.91
CA ARG A 16 -7.07 -1.67 -2.09
C ARG A 16 -5.75 -1.68 -2.87
N SER A 17 -5.84 -1.45 -4.17
CA SER A 17 -4.66 -1.31 -5.02
C SER A 17 -3.72 -0.23 -4.49
N PRO A 18 -2.39 -0.43 -4.58
CA PRO A 18 -1.46 0.64 -4.22
C PRO A 18 -1.62 1.88 -5.09
N LYS A 19 -2.27 1.78 -6.24
CA LYS A 19 -2.56 2.91 -7.15
C LYS A 19 -3.65 3.83 -6.62
N THR A 20 -4.51 3.35 -5.72
CA THR A 20 -5.62 4.12 -5.18
C THR A 20 -5.08 5.30 -4.38
N ARG A 21 -5.56 6.50 -4.71
CA ARG A 21 -5.15 7.71 -3.98
C ARG A 21 -6.16 8.04 -2.89
N VAL A 22 -5.63 8.32 -1.70
CA VAL A 22 -6.41 8.87 -0.59
C VAL A 22 -5.74 10.21 -0.27
N GLY A 23 -6.49 11.29 -0.38
CA GLY A 23 -5.87 12.60 -0.51
C GLY A 23 -5.02 12.56 -1.79
N ASN A 24 -3.77 12.95 -1.72
CA ASN A 24 -2.85 12.84 -2.85
C ASN A 24 -1.87 11.66 -2.72
N TYR A 25 -2.07 10.81 -1.71
CA TYR A 25 -1.13 9.71 -1.41
C TYR A 25 -1.56 8.42 -2.09
N VAL A 26 -0.70 7.86 -2.93
CA VAL A 26 -0.81 6.46 -3.34
C VAL A 26 -0.34 5.59 -2.17
N VAL A 27 -0.63 4.29 -2.21
CA VAL A 27 -0.26 3.32 -1.16
C VAL A 27 -1.11 3.46 0.12
N LEU A 28 -1.49 4.66 0.51
CA LEU A 28 -2.19 4.93 1.78
C LEU A 28 -3.44 4.07 1.97
N GLY A 29 -4.29 3.96 0.95
CA GLY A 29 -5.51 3.16 1.06
C GLY A 29 -5.22 1.70 1.33
N ARG A 30 -4.21 1.15 0.67
CA ARG A 30 -3.77 -0.24 0.88
C ARG A 30 -3.20 -0.44 2.28
N THR A 31 -2.34 0.46 2.72
CA THR A 31 -1.74 0.42 4.06
C THR A 31 -2.82 0.50 5.14
N TYR A 32 -3.80 1.39 4.93
CA TYR A 32 -4.94 1.55 5.83
C TYR A 32 -5.77 0.27 5.91
N ASP A 33 -6.09 -0.35 4.77
CA ASP A 33 -6.85 -1.60 4.74
C ASP A 33 -6.13 -2.73 5.47
N LYS A 34 -4.83 -2.85 5.27
CA LYS A 34 -4.02 -3.87 5.96
C LYS A 34 -3.98 -3.60 7.46
N CYS A 35 -3.83 -2.36 7.86
CA CYS A 35 -3.81 -1.97 9.27
C CYS A 35 -5.13 -2.32 9.96
N ARG A 36 -6.25 -1.98 9.34
CA ARG A 36 -7.57 -2.31 9.88
C ARG A 36 -7.81 -3.82 9.94
N ALA A 37 -7.33 -4.56 8.94
CA ALA A 37 -7.43 -6.02 8.95
C ALA A 37 -6.62 -6.62 10.09
N LEU A 38 -5.44 -6.07 10.36
CA LEU A 38 -4.60 -6.49 11.49
C LEU A 38 -5.31 -6.24 12.82
N LEU A 39 -5.97 -5.09 12.96
CA LEU A 39 -6.61 -4.69 14.21
C LEU A 39 -7.94 -5.40 14.46
N TRP A 40 -8.78 -5.51 13.42
CA TRP A 40 -10.18 -5.92 13.59
C TRP A 40 -10.69 -6.94 12.59
N GLY A 41 -9.90 -7.34 11.62
CA GLY A 41 -10.28 -8.30 10.59
C GLY A 41 -9.35 -9.50 10.59
N ASP A 42 -9.01 -9.95 9.39
CA ASP A 42 -8.03 -11.02 9.20
C ASP A 42 -7.05 -10.58 8.12
N ILE A 43 -5.81 -10.30 8.52
CA ILE A 43 -4.79 -9.82 7.59
C ILE A 43 -4.27 -10.91 6.65
N GLY A 44 -4.50 -12.20 6.99
CA GLY A 44 -4.05 -13.31 6.17
C GLY A 44 -2.53 -13.31 5.98
N GLU A 45 -2.09 -13.48 4.76
CA GLU A 45 -0.65 -13.49 4.42
C GLU A 45 -0.10 -12.09 4.11
N TYR A 46 -0.94 -11.07 4.12
CA TYR A 46 -0.47 -9.69 3.97
C TYR A 46 0.25 -9.23 5.23
N HIS A 47 1.10 -8.23 5.09
CA HIS A 47 1.88 -7.69 6.21
C HIS A 47 1.69 -6.18 6.30
N PHE A 48 1.36 -5.71 7.50
CA PHE A 48 1.39 -4.29 7.81
C PHE A 48 2.82 -3.89 8.20
N ASP A 49 3.19 -2.66 7.89
CA ASP A 49 4.54 -2.11 8.14
C ASP A 49 5.59 -2.83 7.29
N CYS A 50 5.19 -3.25 6.11
CA CYS A 50 6.05 -3.93 5.13
C CYS A 50 6.92 -2.91 4.37
N PRO A 51 7.87 -3.36 3.54
CA PRO A 51 8.72 -2.42 2.78
C PRO A 51 7.94 -1.41 1.95
N LEU A 52 6.82 -1.80 1.33
CA LEU A 52 6.00 -0.86 0.56
C LEU A 52 5.36 0.20 1.45
N ASP A 53 4.79 -0.22 2.59
CA ASP A 53 4.23 0.72 3.57
C ASP A 53 5.30 1.70 4.05
N ASN A 54 6.51 1.20 4.25
CA ASN A 54 7.63 2.03 4.71
C ASN A 54 8.14 3.01 3.65
N MET A 55 7.83 2.81 2.38
CA MET A 55 8.08 3.84 1.37
C MET A 55 7.22 5.08 1.64
N LEU A 56 5.96 4.87 2.04
CA LEU A 56 5.07 5.97 2.44
C LEU A 56 5.54 6.58 3.78
N PHE A 57 5.77 5.73 4.77
CA PHE A 57 6.19 6.19 6.11
C PHE A 57 7.52 6.94 6.04
N GLY A 58 8.48 6.42 5.27
CA GLY A 58 9.78 7.06 5.10
C GLY A 58 9.70 8.40 4.39
N PHE A 59 8.87 8.50 3.37
CA PHE A 59 8.62 9.77 2.67
C PHE A 59 8.10 10.84 3.63
N LYS A 60 7.20 10.45 4.52
CA LYS A 60 6.60 11.40 5.48
C LYS A 60 7.39 11.52 6.78
N GLY A 61 8.34 10.63 7.03
CA GLY A 61 9.08 10.63 8.30
C GLY A 61 8.23 10.26 9.49
N VAL A 62 7.27 9.33 9.31
CA VAL A 62 6.44 8.82 10.39
C VAL A 62 6.77 7.34 10.63
N LYS A 63 6.33 6.82 11.77
CA LYS A 63 6.52 5.41 12.12
C LYS A 63 5.23 4.62 11.93
N GLY A 64 5.37 3.35 11.54
CA GLY A 64 4.22 2.45 11.39
C GLY A 64 3.41 2.32 12.68
N ASP A 65 4.07 2.27 13.83
CA ASP A 65 3.38 2.18 15.14
C ASP A 65 2.50 3.41 15.40
N ASP A 66 2.97 4.58 15.02
CA ASP A 66 2.21 5.83 15.19
C ASP A 66 1.01 5.87 14.24
N PHE A 67 1.21 5.41 13.01
CA PHE A 67 0.14 5.26 12.01
C PHE A 67 -0.94 4.30 12.54
N LYS A 68 -0.53 3.15 13.02
CA LYS A 68 -1.43 2.13 13.58
C LYS A 68 -2.22 2.69 14.76
N ALA A 69 -1.57 3.43 15.67
CA ALA A 69 -2.23 4.03 16.82
C ALA A 69 -3.34 5.00 16.38
N GLU A 70 -3.12 5.74 15.31
CA GLU A 70 -4.12 6.67 14.78
C GLU A 70 -5.31 5.92 14.16
N VAL A 71 -5.04 4.86 13.39
CA VAL A 71 -6.09 4.00 12.84
C VAL A 71 -6.91 3.38 13.98
N GLU A 72 -6.26 2.96 15.06
CA GLU A 72 -6.90 2.32 16.20
C GLU A 72 -7.90 3.24 16.91
N LYS A 73 -7.74 4.56 16.80
CA LYS A 73 -8.69 5.54 17.31
C LYS A 73 -9.97 5.60 16.47
N GLY A 74 -10.01 4.94 15.32
CA GLY A 74 -11.16 4.94 14.43
C GLY A 74 -11.07 5.98 13.32
N ALA A 75 -9.87 6.45 12.99
CA ALA A 75 -9.68 7.45 11.93
C ALA A 75 -10.16 6.89 10.57
N SER A 76 -10.84 7.76 9.79
CA SER A 76 -11.28 7.45 8.43
C SER A 76 -10.13 7.64 7.43
N ASP A 77 -10.37 7.28 6.17
CA ASP A 77 -9.41 7.53 5.08
C ASP A 77 -8.97 9.00 5.06
N THR A 78 -9.94 9.91 5.04
CA THR A 78 -9.67 11.34 5.00
C THR A 78 -8.89 11.79 6.23
N GLU A 79 -9.25 11.29 7.38
CA GLU A 79 -8.57 11.63 8.64
C GLU A 79 -7.12 11.11 8.63
N MET A 80 -6.87 9.95 8.04
CA MET A 80 -5.50 9.43 7.93
C MET A 80 -4.66 10.28 6.95
N ALA A 81 -5.25 10.72 5.85
CA ALA A 81 -4.55 11.61 4.92
C ALA A 81 -4.21 12.94 5.62
N GLN A 82 -5.15 13.49 6.40
CA GLN A 82 -4.92 14.70 7.17
C GLN A 82 -3.85 14.50 8.26
N TRP A 83 -3.84 13.35 8.89
CA TRP A 83 -2.83 13.01 9.88
C TRP A 83 -1.42 12.99 9.25
N LEU A 84 -1.29 12.40 8.06
CA LEU A 84 -0.03 12.43 7.33
C LEU A 84 0.37 13.87 6.97
N ASP A 85 -0.60 14.69 6.54
CA ASP A 85 -0.32 16.10 6.19
C ASP A 85 0.23 16.90 7.36
N THR A 86 -0.11 16.52 8.60
CA THR A 86 0.21 17.29 9.81
C THR A 86 1.29 16.65 10.69
N HIS A 87 1.79 15.48 10.32
CA HIS A 87 2.81 14.76 11.11
C HIS A 87 4.03 14.42 10.26
N GLY A 88 5.13 14.14 10.94
CA GLY A 88 6.39 13.83 10.27
C GLY A 88 6.97 15.03 9.55
N GLU A 89 7.58 14.79 8.40
CA GLU A 89 8.17 15.84 7.56
C GLU A 89 7.08 16.59 6.80
N LYS A 90 7.17 17.90 6.81
CA LYS A 90 6.20 18.73 6.09
C LYS A 90 6.45 18.63 4.58
N LYS A 91 5.41 18.29 3.84
CA LYS A 91 5.44 18.21 2.38
C LYS A 91 4.32 19.09 1.81
N THR A 92 4.60 19.73 0.68
CA THR A 92 3.57 20.47 -0.04
C THR A 92 2.67 19.50 -0.79
N PRO A 93 1.43 19.89 -1.16
CA PRO A 93 0.59 19.02 -2.01
C PRO A 93 1.28 18.61 -3.31
N GLU A 94 2.09 19.51 -3.90
CA GLU A 94 2.85 19.23 -5.11
C GLU A 94 3.92 18.16 -4.88
N GLU A 95 4.60 18.21 -3.73
CA GLU A 95 5.60 17.20 -3.36
C GLU A 95 4.96 15.83 -3.14
N VAL A 96 3.80 15.77 -2.50
CA VAL A 96 3.04 14.53 -2.29
C VAL A 96 2.61 13.95 -3.64
N LYS A 97 2.09 14.80 -4.53
CA LYS A 97 1.69 14.37 -5.88
C LYS A 97 2.89 13.85 -6.66
N ALA A 98 4.01 14.55 -6.62
CA ALA A 98 5.23 14.14 -7.33
C ALA A 98 5.74 12.78 -6.83
N TRP A 99 5.76 12.58 -5.53
CA TRP A 99 6.12 11.29 -4.93
C TRP A 99 5.18 10.18 -5.39
N SER A 100 3.87 10.46 -5.37
CA SER A 100 2.86 9.49 -5.80
C SER A 100 3.01 9.14 -7.26
N ASP A 101 3.27 10.12 -8.12
CA ASP A 101 3.49 9.91 -9.55
C ASP A 101 4.76 9.06 -9.79
N GLU A 102 5.83 9.30 -9.02
CA GLU A 102 7.05 8.51 -9.09
C GLU A 102 6.81 7.05 -8.69
N MET A 103 6.03 6.85 -7.62
CA MET A 103 5.69 5.49 -7.17
C MET A 103 4.86 4.76 -8.22
N MET A 104 3.94 5.46 -8.88
CA MET A 104 3.13 4.88 -9.96
C MET A 104 3.97 4.42 -11.14
N ALA A 105 5.06 5.12 -11.42
CA ALA A 105 5.96 4.83 -12.55
C ALA A 105 7.08 3.84 -12.19
N ALA A 106 7.26 3.53 -10.92
CA ALA A 106 8.40 2.73 -10.45
C ALA A 106 8.39 1.32 -11.07
N ASN A 107 9.52 0.94 -11.66
CA ASN A 107 9.73 -0.38 -12.22
C ASN A 107 11.00 -0.99 -11.62
N PRO A 108 10.86 -2.03 -10.78
CA PRO A 108 12.02 -2.67 -10.15
C PRO A 108 13.03 -3.25 -11.13
N TYR A 109 12.63 -3.51 -12.38
CA TYR A 109 13.55 -3.99 -13.43
C TYR A 109 14.68 -2.99 -13.68
N GLU A 110 14.42 -1.70 -13.49
CA GLU A 110 15.41 -0.63 -13.69
C GLU A 110 16.41 -0.55 -12.54
N ASN A 111 16.14 -1.20 -11.42
CA ASN A 111 17.04 -1.24 -10.27
C ASN A 111 17.86 -2.54 -10.30
N PRO A 112 19.20 -2.47 -10.54
CA PRO A 112 20.02 -3.68 -10.63
C PRO A 112 19.92 -4.61 -9.43
N GLU A 113 19.69 -4.07 -8.23
CA GLU A 113 19.58 -4.86 -7.00
C GLU A 113 18.27 -5.64 -6.92
N LYS A 114 17.23 -5.18 -7.62
CA LYS A 114 15.88 -5.78 -7.57
C LYS A 114 15.47 -6.46 -8.87
N ARG A 115 16.25 -6.28 -9.93
CA ARG A 115 15.90 -6.76 -11.27
C ARG A 115 15.63 -8.26 -11.30
N ASP A 116 16.55 -9.06 -10.79
CA ASP A 116 16.43 -10.52 -10.84
C ASP A 116 15.22 -11.00 -10.05
N TRP A 117 15.01 -10.43 -8.87
CA TRP A 117 13.83 -10.73 -8.06
C TRP A 117 12.55 -10.41 -8.83
N PHE A 118 12.49 -9.23 -9.44
CA PHE A 118 11.28 -8.80 -10.15
C PHE A 118 11.00 -9.65 -11.38
N VAL A 119 12.03 -9.99 -12.15
CA VAL A 119 11.90 -10.90 -13.30
C VAL A 119 11.27 -12.22 -12.85
N GLU A 120 11.74 -12.77 -11.74
CA GLU A 120 11.20 -14.02 -11.20
C GLU A 120 9.73 -13.86 -10.80
N GLN A 121 9.37 -12.77 -10.12
CA GLN A 121 8.00 -12.55 -9.67
C GLN A 121 7.02 -12.39 -10.84
N VAL A 122 7.35 -11.56 -11.81
CA VAL A 122 6.43 -11.29 -12.93
C VAL A 122 6.33 -12.47 -13.90
N SER A 123 7.35 -13.33 -13.95
CA SER A 123 7.33 -14.52 -14.80
C SER A 123 6.24 -15.50 -14.42
N VAL A 124 5.85 -15.55 -13.14
CA VAL A 124 4.78 -16.40 -12.65
C VAL A 124 3.46 -16.09 -13.38
N TYR A 125 3.26 -14.84 -13.77
CA TYR A 125 2.03 -14.38 -14.44
C TYR A 125 2.25 -14.08 -15.92
N ASN A 126 3.41 -14.44 -16.47
CA ASN A 126 3.78 -14.19 -17.87
C ASN A 126 3.77 -12.69 -18.23
N LEU A 127 4.14 -11.84 -17.29
CA LEU A 127 4.23 -10.40 -17.51
C LEU A 127 5.64 -10.02 -17.99
N ASP A 128 5.72 -8.97 -18.80
CA ASP A 128 7.01 -8.46 -19.28
C ASP A 128 7.64 -7.58 -18.19
N PRO A 129 8.78 -7.96 -17.60
CA PRO A 129 9.40 -7.18 -16.53
C PRO A 129 9.84 -5.78 -16.96
N LYS A 130 10.08 -5.57 -18.27
CA LYS A 130 10.52 -4.28 -18.78
C LYS A 130 9.40 -3.24 -18.85
N THR A 131 8.14 -3.70 -18.97
CA THR A 131 6.98 -2.83 -19.15
C THR A 131 5.97 -2.89 -18.01
N THR A 132 6.16 -3.82 -17.07
CA THR A 132 5.27 -3.98 -15.92
C THR A 132 5.81 -3.18 -14.74
N THR A 133 5.00 -2.25 -14.20
CA THR A 133 5.40 -1.51 -13.00
C THR A 133 5.23 -2.38 -11.76
N LEU A 134 5.84 -1.95 -10.65
CA LEU A 134 5.66 -2.62 -9.36
C LEU A 134 4.17 -2.72 -9.00
N PHE A 135 3.43 -1.62 -9.18
CA PHE A 135 2.01 -1.59 -8.82
C PHE A 135 1.17 -2.45 -9.76
N ASP A 136 1.49 -2.51 -11.05
CA ASP A 136 0.83 -3.41 -11.99
C ASP A 136 0.97 -4.87 -11.54
N TRP A 137 2.19 -5.25 -11.15
CA TRP A 137 2.45 -6.60 -10.66
C TRP A 137 1.66 -6.90 -9.38
N LEU A 138 1.63 -5.95 -8.43
CA LEU A 138 0.88 -6.12 -7.19
C LEU A 138 -0.62 -6.32 -7.46
N ASP A 139 -1.18 -5.58 -8.42
CA ASP A 139 -2.60 -5.74 -8.78
C ASP A 139 -2.89 -7.13 -9.33
N VAL A 140 -2.01 -7.65 -10.19
CA VAL A 140 -2.17 -9.01 -10.73
C VAL A 140 -2.00 -10.04 -9.63
N ASP A 141 -1.00 -9.89 -8.79
CA ASP A 141 -0.72 -10.81 -7.68
C ASP A 141 -1.91 -10.86 -6.70
N ASP A 142 -2.48 -9.72 -6.36
CA ASP A 142 -3.66 -9.65 -5.50
C ASP A 142 -4.85 -10.38 -6.12
N LYS A 143 -5.10 -10.16 -7.40
CA LYS A 143 -6.22 -10.78 -8.11
C LYS A 143 -6.07 -12.30 -8.16
N GLU A 144 -4.88 -12.79 -8.47
CA GLU A 144 -4.64 -14.23 -8.56
C GLU A 144 -4.70 -14.89 -7.18
N SER A 145 -4.16 -14.23 -6.15
CA SER A 145 -4.22 -14.74 -4.78
C SER A 145 -5.67 -14.83 -4.28
N CYS A 146 -6.50 -13.83 -4.57
CA CYS A 146 -7.91 -13.85 -4.19
C CYS A 146 -8.70 -14.91 -4.96
N ALA A 147 -8.40 -15.11 -6.25
CA ALA A 147 -9.02 -16.15 -7.05
C ALA A 147 -8.71 -17.54 -6.48
N MET A 148 -7.48 -17.79 -6.07
CA MET A 148 -7.07 -19.04 -5.46
C MET A 148 -7.75 -19.25 -4.11
N ALA A 149 -7.86 -18.21 -3.29
CA ALA A 149 -8.52 -18.29 -1.98
C ALA A 149 -10.03 -18.53 -2.10
N SER A 150 -10.64 -18.11 -3.22
CA SER A 150 -12.07 -18.27 -3.47
C SER A 150 -12.42 -19.62 -4.09
N ALA A 151 -11.43 -20.32 -4.60
CA ALA A 151 -11.61 -21.65 -5.19
C ALA A 151 -11.73 -22.75 -4.10
#